data_cde52fe931b1d815a486bd473967fd20
#
_entry.id   cde52fe931b1d815a486bd473967fd20
#
_cell.length_a   1.000
_cell.length_b   1.000
_cell.length_c   1.000
_cell.angle_alpha   90.00
_cell.angle_beta   90.00
_cell.angle_gamma   90.00
#
_symmetry.space_group_name_H-M   'P 1'
#
loop_
_entity.id
_entity.type
_entity.pdbx_description
1 polymer ?
#
loop_
_entity_poly.entity_id
_entity_poly.type
_entity_poly.pdbx_seq_one_letter_code
_entity_poly.pdbx_strand_id
1 'polypeptide(L)'
;TAEERITWAGQFIVRGLKSMTEEDWRLTKLAGAESLGLGVESGSEAVRNHMKKQFSNQDLDEFTAQAYNYKINLQFLMIIGYPTETGKDFKDTIKMFEKYKKYQSIIDSVHLGSTLGVLPGTPLAEEYAHDLSLNDGENFWIYQPNKSLTFRERIKRRILAGEELQKMGYTISKNDNQIRLLHFLWGVYKSKQKQGVIDLNTSDIQDQKYS
;
A
#
# COMPACT_ATOMS: atom_id res chain seq x y z
N THR A 1 -19.21 10.29 -33.23
CA THR A 1 -19.23 11.62 -32.57
C THR A 1 -18.51 11.52 -31.24
N ALA A 2 -18.03 12.65 -30.67
CA ALA A 2 -17.32 12.68 -29.39
C ALA A 2 -18.20 12.14 -28.22
N GLU A 3 -19.49 12.18 -28.36
CA GLU A 3 -20.49 11.73 -27.39
C GLU A 3 -20.64 10.20 -27.26
N GLU A 4 -20.14 9.44 -28.24
CA GLU A 4 -20.24 7.97 -28.28
C GLU A 4 -18.93 7.28 -27.82
N ARG A 5 -17.99 8.03 -27.29
CA ARG A 5 -16.70 7.46 -26.89
C ARG A 5 -16.84 6.70 -25.58
N ILE A 6 -16.60 5.40 -25.63
CA ILE A 6 -16.53 4.56 -24.43
C ILE A 6 -15.29 4.99 -23.64
N THR A 7 -15.47 5.30 -22.36
CA THR A 7 -14.38 5.50 -21.41
C THR A 7 -14.31 4.32 -20.44
N TRP A 8 -13.12 4.04 -19.92
CA TRP A 8 -12.92 2.91 -19.01
C TRP A 8 -11.89 3.21 -17.94
N ALA A 9 -12.02 2.50 -16.85
CA ALA A 9 -11.02 2.40 -15.78
C ALA A 9 -10.74 0.93 -15.50
N GLY A 10 -9.53 0.61 -15.06
CA GLY A 10 -9.16 -0.78 -14.79
C GLY A 10 -7.94 -0.90 -13.90
N GLN A 11 -7.71 -2.11 -13.37
CA GLN A 11 -6.47 -2.40 -12.67
C GLN A 11 -5.36 -2.66 -13.66
N PHE A 12 -4.18 -2.16 -13.35
CA PHE A 12 -3.03 -2.26 -14.21
C PHE A 12 -1.76 -2.57 -13.42
N ILE A 13 -0.77 -3.12 -14.10
CA ILE A 13 0.55 -3.41 -13.53
C ILE A 13 1.52 -2.35 -14.01
N VAL A 14 2.33 -1.81 -13.09
CA VAL A 14 3.42 -0.89 -13.47
C VAL A 14 4.34 -1.56 -14.49
N ARG A 15 4.56 -0.87 -15.61
CA ARG A 15 5.43 -1.30 -16.71
C ARG A 15 6.43 -0.20 -16.99
N GLY A 16 7.71 -0.53 -17.11
CA GLY A 16 8.73 0.40 -17.59
C GLY A 16 8.62 0.66 -19.10
N LEU A 17 9.27 1.71 -19.59
CA LEU A 17 9.23 2.11 -21.01
C LEU A 17 9.66 1.02 -21.99
N LYS A 18 10.44 0.04 -21.53
CA LYS A 18 10.83 -1.11 -22.38
C LYS A 18 9.66 -2.05 -22.69
N SER A 19 8.62 -2.07 -21.85
CA SER A 19 7.47 -2.96 -21.98
C SER A 19 6.15 -2.23 -22.21
N MET A 20 6.14 -0.90 -22.11
CA MET A 20 5.03 -0.02 -22.47
C MET A 20 5.60 1.24 -23.11
N THR A 21 5.57 1.27 -24.44
CA THR A 21 6.13 2.34 -25.25
C THR A 21 5.26 3.61 -25.24
N GLU A 22 5.77 4.71 -25.77
CA GLU A 22 4.96 5.92 -25.95
C GLU A 22 3.75 5.69 -26.84
N GLU A 23 3.89 4.83 -27.85
CA GLU A 23 2.76 4.47 -28.72
C GLU A 23 1.68 3.69 -27.96
N ASP A 24 2.08 2.79 -27.04
CA ASP A 24 1.14 2.08 -26.19
C ASP A 24 0.36 3.06 -25.30
N TRP A 25 1.01 4.09 -24.75
CA TRP A 25 0.35 5.13 -23.97
C TRP A 25 -0.63 5.92 -24.82
N ARG A 26 -0.22 6.32 -26.01
CA ARG A 26 -1.07 7.04 -26.96
C ARG A 26 -2.30 6.21 -27.29
N LEU A 27 -2.13 4.93 -27.63
CA LEU A 27 -3.23 4.02 -27.95
C LEU A 27 -4.14 3.77 -26.76
N THR A 28 -3.57 3.60 -25.56
CA THR A 28 -4.33 3.45 -24.30
C THR A 28 -5.25 4.65 -24.08
N LYS A 29 -4.75 5.87 -24.25
CA LYS A 29 -5.56 7.08 -24.14
C LYS A 29 -6.61 7.19 -25.23
N LEU A 30 -6.26 6.87 -26.48
CA LEU A 30 -7.19 6.87 -27.60
C LEU A 30 -8.32 5.84 -27.42
N ALA A 31 -8.00 4.70 -26.81
CA ALA A 31 -8.98 3.67 -26.47
C ALA A 31 -9.93 4.08 -25.34
N GLY A 32 -9.78 5.28 -24.77
CA GLY A 32 -10.68 5.82 -23.76
C GLY A 32 -10.29 5.53 -22.32
N ALA A 33 -9.03 5.18 -22.04
CA ALA A 33 -8.57 5.02 -20.66
C ALA A 33 -8.66 6.35 -19.89
N GLU A 34 -9.37 6.34 -18.76
CA GLU A 34 -9.50 7.49 -17.87
C GLU A 34 -8.72 7.32 -16.57
N SER A 35 -8.73 6.10 -16.01
CA SER A 35 -8.07 5.84 -14.72
C SER A 35 -7.51 4.42 -14.66
N LEU A 36 -6.29 4.30 -14.12
CA LEU A 36 -5.60 3.03 -13.89
C LEU A 36 -5.34 2.82 -12.39
N GLY A 37 -5.87 1.74 -11.85
CA GLY A 37 -5.59 1.28 -10.48
C GLY A 37 -4.29 0.49 -10.43
N LEU A 38 -3.27 1.02 -9.76
CA LEU A 38 -1.93 0.43 -9.69
C LEU A 38 -1.68 -0.24 -8.35
N GLY A 39 -1.36 -1.52 -8.35
CA GLY A 39 -0.81 -2.21 -7.19
C GLY A 39 0.63 -1.79 -6.93
N VAL A 40 0.84 -0.57 -6.43
CA VAL A 40 2.17 -0.06 -6.06
C VAL A 40 2.68 -0.73 -4.80
N GLU A 41 1.81 -0.98 -3.85
CA GLU A 41 1.95 -1.69 -2.57
C GLU A 41 2.86 -0.98 -1.58
N SER A 42 4.07 -0.56 -1.96
CA SER A 42 5.06 0.11 -1.10
C SER A 42 5.93 1.08 -1.90
N GLY A 43 6.36 2.16 -1.28
CA GLY A 43 7.40 3.04 -1.83
C GLY A 43 8.81 2.46 -1.70
N SER A 44 8.99 1.42 -0.87
CA SER A 44 10.26 0.70 -0.76
C SER A 44 10.39 -0.37 -1.84
N GLU A 45 11.43 -0.27 -2.66
CA GLU A 45 11.76 -1.29 -3.66
C GLU A 45 12.10 -2.62 -3.02
N ALA A 46 12.77 -2.63 -1.85
CA ALA A 46 13.08 -3.83 -1.11
C ALA A 46 11.81 -4.59 -0.70
N VAL A 47 10.79 -3.88 -0.19
CA VAL A 47 9.51 -4.49 0.18
C VAL A 47 8.79 -5.02 -1.05
N ARG A 48 8.77 -4.27 -2.17
CA ARG A 48 8.17 -4.73 -3.41
C ARG A 48 8.86 -5.97 -3.98
N ASN A 49 10.18 -6.05 -3.89
CA ASN A 49 10.93 -7.23 -4.30
C ASN A 49 10.55 -8.48 -3.48
N HIS A 50 10.34 -8.34 -2.16
CA HIS A 50 9.79 -9.41 -1.34
C HIS A 50 8.37 -9.83 -1.77
N MET A 51 7.55 -8.88 -2.21
CA MET A 51 6.23 -9.17 -2.78
C MET A 51 6.30 -9.75 -4.21
N LYS A 52 7.51 -9.95 -4.75
CA LYS A 52 7.74 -10.41 -6.13
C LYS A 52 7.12 -9.47 -7.19
N LYS A 53 7.04 -8.17 -6.87
CA LYS A 53 6.67 -7.12 -7.84
C LYS A 53 7.88 -6.85 -8.74
N GLN A 54 7.67 -6.95 -10.04
CA GLN A 54 8.74 -6.90 -11.04
C GLN A 54 8.90 -5.50 -11.64
N PHE A 55 8.93 -4.46 -10.79
CA PHE A 55 9.20 -3.10 -11.22
C PHE A 55 10.05 -2.35 -10.20
N SER A 56 10.98 -1.56 -10.71
CA SER A 56 11.88 -0.71 -9.94
C SER A 56 11.23 0.63 -9.57
N ASN A 57 11.92 1.42 -8.74
CA ASN A 57 11.53 2.81 -8.51
C ASN A 57 11.58 3.63 -9.80
N GLN A 58 12.55 3.36 -10.68
CA GLN A 58 12.64 4.04 -11.97
C GLN A 58 11.43 3.71 -12.86
N ASP A 59 11.02 2.44 -12.95
CA ASP A 59 9.85 2.05 -13.72
C ASP A 59 8.58 2.77 -13.23
N LEU A 60 8.42 2.89 -11.90
CA LEU A 60 7.28 3.59 -11.32
C LEU A 60 7.33 5.10 -11.61
N ASP A 61 8.53 5.70 -11.57
CA ASP A 61 8.72 7.12 -11.92
C ASP A 61 8.35 7.39 -13.38
N GLU A 62 8.85 6.56 -14.29
CA GLU A 62 8.57 6.64 -15.72
C GLU A 62 7.10 6.43 -16.02
N PHE A 63 6.49 5.40 -15.42
CA PHE A 63 5.07 5.12 -15.57
C PHE A 63 4.20 6.30 -15.12
N THR A 64 4.50 6.87 -13.95
CA THR A 64 3.74 8.01 -13.39
C THR A 64 3.90 9.25 -14.27
N ALA A 65 5.12 9.51 -14.79
CA ALA A 65 5.36 10.61 -15.70
C ALA A 65 4.60 10.48 -17.02
N GLN A 66 4.55 9.27 -17.59
CA GLN A 66 3.80 9.01 -18.82
C GLN A 66 2.28 9.14 -18.59
N ALA A 67 1.75 8.59 -17.50
CA ALA A 67 0.34 8.78 -17.16
C ALA A 67 -0.01 10.28 -17.06
N TYR A 68 0.88 11.08 -16.49
CA TYR A 68 0.71 12.54 -16.40
C TYR A 68 0.70 13.19 -17.80
N ASN A 69 1.64 12.83 -18.68
CA ASN A 69 1.73 13.36 -20.03
C ASN A 69 0.47 13.07 -20.86
N TYR A 70 -0.07 11.84 -20.71
CA TYR A 70 -1.27 11.41 -21.44
C TYR A 70 -2.58 11.70 -20.70
N LYS A 71 -2.54 12.39 -19.54
CA LYS A 71 -3.72 12.74 -18.73
C LYS A 71 -4.59 11.51 -18.43
N ILE A 72 -3.96 10.44 -18.00
CA ILE A 72 -4.59 9.22 -17.49
C ILE A 72 -4.46 9.26 -15.98
N ASN A 73 -5.57 9.21 -15.28
CA ASN A 73 -5.60 9.25 -13.83
C ASN A 73 -5.04 7.96 -13.23
N LEU A 74 -4.48 8.05 -12.03
CA LEU A 74 -3.93 6.92 -11.29
C LEU A 74 -4.61 6.78 -9.94
N GLN A 75 -4.86 5.55 -9.55
CA GLN A 75 -5.25 5.17 -8.20
C GLN A 75 -4.14 4.29 -7.63
N PHE A 76 -3.52 4.72 -6.53
CA PHE A 76 -2.45 3.94 -5.91
C PHE A 76 -3.01 3.00 -4.85
N LEU A 77 -2.84 1.71 -5.06
CA LEU A 77 -3.21 0.66 -4.11
C LEU A 77 -1.97 0.31 -3.30
N MET A 78 -2.06 0.49 -1.97
CA MET A 78 -0.93 0.36 -1.06
C MET A 78 -1.17 -0.73 -0.02
N ILE A 79 -0.10 -1.38 0.40
CA ILE A 79 -0.05 -2.27 1.57
C ILE A 79 0.91 -1.64 2.58
N ILE A 80 0.38 -1.13 3.68
CA ILE A 80 1.17 -0.61 4.78
C ILE A 80 1.31 -1.68 5.85
N GLY A 81 2.55 -1.96 6.26
CA GLY A 81 2.82 -2.97 7.27
C GLY A 81 2.94 -4.38 6.69
N TYR A 82 3.60 -4.53 5.56
CA TYR A 82 4.03 -5.84 5.05
C TYR A 82 5.06 -6.48 6.00
N PRO A 83 5.15 -7.81 6.18
CA PRO A 83 6.00 -8.45 7.18
C PRO A 83 7.44 -7.95 7.23
N THR A 84 8.06 -7.73 6.09
CA THR A 84 9.45 -7.25 6.01
C THR A 84 9.60 -5.73 6.06
N GLU A 85 8.49 -4.96 6.15
CA GLU A 85 8.53 -3.51 6.18
C GLU A 85 9.18 -2.98 7.44
N THR A 86 10.33 -2.34 7.33
CA THR A 86 11.00 -1.62 8.42
C THR A 86 10.47 -0.18 8.56
N GLY A 87 10.92 0.53 9.60
CA GLY A 87 10.65 1.97 9.74
C GLY A 87 11.22 2.80 8.59
N LYS A 88 12.37 2.37 8.04
CA LYS A 88 12.98 3.02 6.85
C LYS A 88 12.08 2.83 5.62
N ASP A 89 11.58 1.63 5.38
CA ASP A 89 10.72 1.33 4.23
C ASP A 89 9.40 2.11 4.29
N PHE A 90 8.84 2.26 5.49
CA PHE A 90 7.68 3.12 5.71
C PHE A 90 7.99 4.59 5.35
N LYS A 91 9.16 5.13 5.80
CA LYS A 91 9.59 6.48 5.43
C LYS A 91 9.80 6.61 3.91
N ASP A 92 10.35 5.60 3.26
CA ASP A 92 10.53 5.59 1.80
C ASP A 92 9.18 5.64 1.06
N THR A 93 8.13 5.02 1.62
CA THR A 93 6.77 5.15 1.10
C THR A 93 6.26 6.59 1.18
N ILE A 94 6.45 7.28 2.31
CA ILE A 94 6.06 8.69 2.44
C ILE A 94 6.84 9.59 1.47
N LYS A 95 8.17 9.39 1.36
CA LYS A 95 9.04 10.13 0.42
C LYS A 95 8.64 9.94 -1.04
N MET A 96 8.16 8.76 -1.39
CA MET A 96 7.64 8.50 -2.75
C MET A 96 6.47 9.46 -3.05
N PHE A 97 5.54 9.64 -2.13
CA PHE A 97 4.43 10.57 -2.31
C PHE A 97 4.87 12.04 -2.31
N GLU A 98 5.87 12.41 -1.50
CA GLU A 98 6.49 13.74 -1.57
C GLU A 98 7.06 14.01 -2.97
N LYS A 99 7.80 13.06 -3.52
CA LYS A 99 8.34 13.11 -4.89
C LYS A 99 7.26 13.25 -5.95
N TYR A 100 6.11 12.54 -5.77
CA TYR A 100 5.03 12.53 -6.74
C TYR A 100 4.03 13.68 -6.59
N LYS A 101 4.26 14.60 -5.67
CA LYS A 101 3.44 15.80 -5.50
C LYS A 101 3.30 16.60 -6.80
N LYS A 102 4.34 16.61 -7.65
CA LYS A 102 4.31 17.24 -8.98
C LYS A 102 3.31 16.61 -9.96
N TYR A 103 2.90 15.35 -9.72
CA TYR A 103 1.93 14.60 -10.51
C TYR A 103 0.58 14.46 -9.81
N GLN A 104 0.38 15.16 -8.70
CA GLN A 104 -0.80 15.00 -7.85
C GLN A 104 -2.12 15.21 -8.59
N SER A 105 -2.14 16.07 -9.61
CA SER A 105 -3.34 16.37 -10.39
C SER A 105 -3.92 15.17 -11.14
N ILE A 106 -3.13 14.09 -11.33
CA ILE A 106 -3.58 12.85 -11.96
C ILE A 106 -3.65 11.69 -10.96
N ILE A 107 -3.27 11.87 -9.71
CA ILE A 107 -3.40 10.84 -8.69
C ILE A 107 -4.73 11.05 -7.98
N ASP A 108 -5.79 10.42 -8.50
CA ASP A 108 -7.17 10.59 -8.04
C ASP A 108 -7.36 10.18 -6.59
N SER A 109 -6.74 9.06 -6.22
CA SER A 109 -6.87 8.51 -4.87
C SER A 109 -5.73 7.58 -4.49
N VAL A 110 -5.49 7.50 -3.19
CA VAL A 110 -4.60 6.53 -2.57
C VAL A 110 -5.42 5.61 -1.67
N HIS A 111 -5.35 4.32 -1.94
CA HIS A 111 -5.99 3.28 -1.15
C HIS A 111 -4.97 2.65 -0.22
N LEU A 112 -5.04 2.93 1.06
CA LEU A 112 -4.13 2.35 2.05
C LEU A 112 -4.49 0.92 2.44
N GLY A 113 -5.57 0.40 1.90
CA GLY A 113 -6.06 -0.94 2.14
C GLY A 113 -6.56 -1.17 3.59
N SER A 114 -6.85 -2.40 3.93
CA SER A 114 -7.02 -2.90 5.31
C SER A 114 -5.67 -3.41 5.85
N THR A 115 -5.61 -3.89 7.09
CA THR A 115 -4.42 -4.63 7.54
C THR A 115 -4.21 -5.85 6.65
N LEU A 116 -2.96 -6.15 6.31
CA LEU A 116 -2.64 -7.34 5.54
C LEU A 116 -3.05 -8.60 6.32
N GLY A 117 -3.98 -9.37 5.78
CA GLY A 117 -4.30 -10.71 6.25
C GLY A 117 -3.36 -11.73 5.61
N VAL A 118 -2.80 -12.64 6.41
CA VAL A 118 -2.03 -13.78 5.90
C VAL A 118 -2.96 -14.97 5.81
N LEU A 119 -3.45 -15.23 4.61
CA LEU A 119 -4.41 -16.30 4.35
C LEU A 119 -3.70 -17.66 4.16
N PRO A 120 -4.20 -18.75 4.76
CA PRO A 120 -3.69 -20.09 4.48
C PRO A 120 -3.70 -20.40 2.98
N GLY A 121 -2.69 -21.16 2.52
CA GLY A 121 -2.54 -21.53 1.11
C GLY A 121 -2.05 -20.40 0.19
N THR A 122 -1.70 -19.23 0.73
CA THR A 122 -1.05 -18.18 -0.04
C THR A 122 0.48 -18.35 -0.02
N PRO A 123 1.20 -17.93 -1.08
CA PRO A 123 2.66 -17.97 -1.08
C PRO A 123 3.29 -17.27 0.13
N LEU A 124 2.68 -16.21 0.63
CA LEU A 124 3.13 -15.52 1.83
C LEU A 124 3.03 -16.42 3.08
N ALA A 125 1.91 -17.13 3.24
CA ALA A 125 1.71 -18.02 4.37
C ALA A 125 2.66 -19.22 4.32
N GLU A 126 2.88 -19.78 3.14
CA GLU A 126 3.73 -20.96 2.94
C GLU A 126 5.23 -20.64 3.05
N GLU A 127 5.67 -19.57 2.37
CA GLU A 127 7.08 -19.15 2.33
C GLU A 127 7.58 -18.69 3.71
N TYR A 128 6.70 -18.07 4.50
CA TYR A 128 7.03 -17.54 5.83
C TYR A 128 6.41 -18.37 6.98
N ALA A 129 5.97 -19.61 6.73
CA ALA A 129 5.29 -20.44 7.74
C ALA A 129 6.08 -20.58 9.05
N HIS A 130 7.41 -20.65 8.98
CA HIS A 130 8.28 -20.75 10.15
C HIS A 130 8.48 -19.42 10.88
N ASP A 131 8.34 -18.31 10.17
CA ASP A 131 8.63 -16.97 10.66
C ASP A 131 7.37 -16.21 11.07
N LEU A 132 6.19 -16.66 10.65
CA LEU A 132 4.92 -16.03 10.97
C LEU A 132 4.23 -16.78 12.11
N SER A 133 4.09 -16.12 13.25
CA SER A 133 3.19 -16.59 14.30
C SER A 133 1.79 -16.06 14.02
N LEU A 134 0.88 -16.96 13.63
CA LEU A 134 -0.54 -16.65 13.45
C LEU A 134 -1.27 -16.79 14.80
N ASN A 135 -1.15 -15.76 15.64
CA ASN A 135 -1.86 -15.74 16.91
C ASN A 135 -3.30 -15.31 16.66
N ASP A 136 -4.27 -16.23 16.70
CA ASP A 136 -5.69 -15.95 16.66
C ASP A 136 -6.29 -15.34 15.38
N GLY A 137 -5.72 -15.59 14.23
CA GLY A 137 -6.32 -15.24 12.94
C GLY A 137 -5.41 -14.46 12.00
N GLU A 138 -5.85 -14.39 10.78
CA GLU A 138 -5.14 -13.89 9.61
C GLU A 138 -4.55 -12.48 9.74
N ASN A 139 -5.12 -11.66 10.63
CA ASN A 139 -4.74 -10.26 10.80
C ASN A 139 -3.80 -10.02 11.99
N PHE A 140 -3.63 -10.99 12.89
CA PHE A 140 -2.88 -10.83 14.14
C PHE A 140 -1.52 -11.52 14.12
N TRP A 141 -0.96 -11.68 12.93
CA TRP A 141 0.34 -12.29 12.74
C TRP A 141 1.49 -11.43 13.29
N ILE A 142 2.55 -12.10 13.71
CA ILE A 142 3.84 -11.49 14.04
C ILE A 142 4.90 -12.17 13.17
N TYR A 143 5.69 -11.35 12.49
CA TYR A 143 6.83 -11.83 11.73
C TYR A 143 8.07 -11.83 12.64
N GLN A 144 8.59 -13.00 12.97
CA GLN A 144 9.63 -13.16 13.97
C GLN A 144 10.91 -12.35 13.70
N PRO A 145 11.40 -12.23 12.46
CA PRO A 145 12.53 -11.37 12.16
C PRO A 145 12.24 -9.87 12.34
N ASN A 146 10.97 -9.46 12.40
CA ASN A 146 10.54 -8.07 12.57
C ASN A 146 9.44 -7.96 13.63
N LYS A 147 9.77 -8.32 14.87
CA LYS A 147 8.80 -8.34 15.99
C LYS A 147 8.22 -6.97 16.33
N SER A 148 8.89 -5.89 15.95
CA SER A 148 8.41 -4.53 16.18
C SER A 148 7.19 -4.20 15.35
N LEU A 149 6.96 -4.89 14.22
CA LEU A 149 5.81 -4.68 13.35
C LEU A 149 4.56 -5.42 13.85
N THR A 150 4.16 -5.13 15.07
CA THR A 150 2.95 -5.67 15.69
C THR A 150 1.69 -5.20 14.96
N PHE A 151 0.55 -5.85 15.22
CA PHE A 151 -0.75 -5.41 14.71
C PHE A 151 -1.03 -3.94 15.05
N ARG A 152 -0.70 -3.51 16.27
CA ARG A 152 -0.84 -2.11 16.71
C ARG A 152 0.04 -1.18 15.89
N GLU A 153 1.30 -1.55 15.66
CA GLU A 153 2.23 -0.74 14.86
C GLU A 153 1.77 -0.63 13.41
N ARG A 154 1.25 -1.71 12.80
CA ARG A 154 0.68 -1.66 11.45
C ARG A 154 -0.50 -0.71 11.34
N ILE A 155 -1.41 -0.71 12.32
CA ILE A 155 -2.52 0.25 12.37
C ILE A 155 -1.99 1.67 12.52
N LYS A 156 -1.03 1.90 13.44
CA LYS A 156 -0.42 3.21 13.66
C LYS A 156 0.21 3.75 12.38
N ARG A 157 1.03 2.96 11.69
CA ARG A 157 1.66 3.37 10.42
C ARG A 157 0.62 3.75 9.37
N ARG A 158 -0.47 3.01 9.29
CA ARG A 158 -1.54 3.30 8.33
C ARG A 158 -2.23 4.62 8.64
N ILE A 159 -2.54 4.89 9.90
CA ILE A 159 -3.12 6.17 10.33
C ILE A 159 -2.16 7.31 9.99
N LEU A 160 -0.88 7.18 10.35
CA LEU A 160 0.16 8.17 10.06
C LEU A 160 0.31 8.40 8.55
N ALA A 161 0.33 7.33 7.74
CA ALA A 161 0.38 7.48 6.29
C ALA A 161 -0.82 8.28 5.78
N GLY A 162 -2.03 7.95 6.24
CA GLY A 162 -3.25 8.69 5.86
C GLY A 162 -3.17 10.16 6.20
N GLU A 163 -2.73 10.50 7.41
CA GLU A 163 -2.57 11.87 7.88
C GLU A 163 -1.52 12.64 7.06
N GLU A 164 -0.34 12.04 6.83
CA GLU A 164 0.74 12.69 6.06
C GLU A 164 0.33 12.91 4.60
N LEU A 165 -0.29 11.91 3.96
CA LEU A 165 -0.75 12.06 2.60
C LEU A 165 -1.86 13.12 2.46
N GLN A 166 -2.79 13.18 3.42
CA GLN A 166 -3.82 14.23 3.45
C GLN A 166 -3.22 15.62 3.63
N LYS A 167 -2.20 15.80 4.47
CA LYS A 167 -1.45 17.05 4.62
C LYS A 167 -0.76 17.46 3.31
N MET A 168 -0.29 16.49 2.53
CA MET A 168 0.28 16.73 1.20
C MET A 168 -0.79 17.06 0.15
N GLY A 169 -2.08 16.90 0.48
CA GLY A 169 -3.22 17.17 -0.39
C GLY A 169 -3.71 15.95 -1.20
N TYR A 170 -3.23 14.74 -0.92
CA TYR A 170 -3.74 13.53 -1.57
C TYR A 170 -5.13 13.16 -1.06
N THR A 171 -5.96 12.68 -1.96
CA THR A 171 -7.25 12.06 -1.62
C THR A 171 -7.01 10.63 -1.14
N ILE A 172 -7.31 10.36 0.13
CA ILE A 172 -7.32 8.99 0.64
C ILE A 172 -8.69 8.39 0.40
N SER A 173 -8.73 7.27 -0.31
CA SER A 173 -9.97 6.56 -0.53
C SER A 173 -10.54 6.12 0.82
N LYS A 174 -11.63 6.73 1.18
CA LYS A 174 -12.42 6.37 2.37
C LYS A 174 -13.43 5.30 1.97
N ASN A 175 -13.01 4.07 1.95
CA ASN A 175 -13.98 3.00 2.01
C ASN A 175 -14.48 2.94 3.46
N ASP A 176 -15.70 3.38 3.73
CA ASP A 176 -16.30 3.35 5.07
C ASP A 176 -16.22 1.96 5.72
N ASN A 177 -16.28 0.92 4.91
CA ASN A 177 -16.10 -0.46 5.37
C ASN A 177 -14.67 -0.72 5.87
N GLN A 178 -13.65 -0.11 5.30
CA GLN A 178 -12.26 -0.26 5.75
C GLN A 178 -12.03 0.46 7.09
N ILE A 179 -12.58 1.64 7.27
CA ILE A 179 -12.51 2.36 8.55
C ILE A 179 -13.26 1.58 9.63
N ARG A 180 -14.48 1.10 9.34
CA ARG A 180 -15.24 0.26 10.26
C ARG A 180 -14.49 -1.03 10.60
N LEU A 181 -13.88 -1.68 9.62
CA LEU A 181 -13.06 -2.87 9.83
C LEU A 181 -11.86 -2.57 10.73
N LEU A 182 -11.15 -1.46 10.52
CA LEU A 182 -10.03 -1.05 11.36
C LEU A 182 -10.47 -0.81 12.81
N HIS A 183 -11.60 -0.12 13.02
CA HIS A 183 -12.16 0.09 14.34
C HIS A 183 -12.61 -1.23 14.99
N PHE A 184 -13.23 -2.12 14.23
CA PHE A 184 -13.61 -3.44 14.71
C PHE A 184 -12.38 -4.26 15.10
N LEU A 185 -11.38 -4.37 14.23
CA LEU A 185 -10.13 -5.10 14.50
C LEU A 185 -9.38 -4.52 15.70
N TRP A 186 -9.38 -3.21 15.84
CA TRP A 186 -8.82 -2.54 17.02
C TRP A 186 -9.58 -2.88 18.31
N GLY A 187 -10.89 -2.96 18.24
CA GLY A 187 -11.74 -3.39 19.35
C GLY A 187 -11.48 -4.85 19.76
N VAL A 188 -11.41 -5.75 18.78
CA VAL A 188 -11.06 -7.17 18.98
C VAL A 188 -9.67 -7.30 19.58
N TYR A 189 -8.68 -6.58 19.05
CA TYR A 189 -7.32 -6.56 19.59
C TYR A 189 -7.30 -6.16 21.07
N LYS A 190 -7.96 -5.06 21.43
CA LYS A 190 -8.04 -4.60 22.82
C LYS A 190 -8.72 -5.63 23.73
N SER A 191 -9.77 -6.28 23.25
CA SER A 191 -10.48 -7.31 24.00
C SER A 191 -9.58 -8.50 24.29
N LYS A 192 -8.86 -9.02 23.27
CA LYS A 192 -7.95 -10.15 23.41
C LYS A 192 -6.75 -9.83 24.29
N GLN A 193 -6.23 -8.59 24.23
CA GLN A 193 -5.18 -8.14 25.12
C GLN A 193 -5.64 -8.16 26.60
N LYS A 194 -6.87 -7.71 26.88
CA LYS A 194 -7.44 -7.76 28.24
C LYS A 194 -7.65 -9.18 28.75
N GLN A 195 -7.90 -10.15 27.85
CA GLN A 195 -8.09 -11.56 28.19
C GLN A 195 -6.77 -12.33 28.32
N GLY A 196 -5.60 -11.68 28.12
CA GLY A 196 -4.30 -12.34 28.17
C GLY A 196 -4.02 -13.27 27.00
N VAL A 197 -4.88 -13.29 25.98
CA VAL A 197 -4.74 -14.14 24.79
C VAL A 197 -3.66 -13.62 23.85
N ILE A 198 -3.36 -12.31 23.90
CA ILE A 198 -2.27 -11.68 23.16
C ILE A 198 -1.31 -11.11 24.19
N ASP A 199 -0.22 -11.83 24.47
CA ASP A 199 0.87 -11.33 25.27
C ASP A 199 1.78 -10.45 24.40
N LEU A 200 1.53 -9.17 24.42
CA LEU A 200 2.46 -8.18 23.90
C LEU A 200 3.15 -7.55 25.09
N ASN A 201 4.36 -7.99 25.34
CA ASN A 201 5.26 -7.28 26.24
C ASN A 201 5.30 -5.80 25.82
N THR A 202 4.59 -4.99 26.58
CA THR A 202 4.43 -3.54 26.35
C THR A 202 5.70 -2.77 26.74
N SER A 203 6.78 -3.44 27.15
CA SER A 203 8.03 -2.83 27.61
C SER A 203 8.89 -2.25 26.48
N ASP A 204 8.64 -2.58 25.20
CA ASP A 204 9.51 -2.14 24.10
C ASP A 204 8.94 -0.98 23.26
N ILE A 205 7.88 -0.32 23.75
CA ILE A 205 7.34 0.87 23.09
C ILE A 205 7.61 2.11 23.94
N GLN A 206 8.86 2.31 24.35
CA GLN A 206 9.31 3.61 24.76
C GLN A 206 9.89 4.35 23.55
N ASP A 207 9.21 5.43 23.20
CA ASP A 207 9.67 6.64 22.52
C ASP A 207 10.90 6.51 21.59
N GLN A 208 10.74 5.85 20.47
CA GLN A 208 11.49 6.28 19.29
C GLN A 208 10.67 7.36 18.57
N LYS A 209 10.66 8.57 19.15
CA LYS A 209 10.54 9.79 18.36
C LYS A 209 11.58 9.71 17.26
N TYR A 210 11.15 9.98 16.05
CA TYR A 210 11.96 10.09 14.86
C TYR A 210 13.33 10.73 15.14
N SER A 211 14.37 9.94 15.29
CA SER A 211 15.76 10.34 15.19
C SER A 211 16.33 9.86 13.86
#